data_91d454ebe3b02c3068298c19477ba119
#
_entry.id   91d454ebe3b02c3068298c19477ba119
#
_cell.length_a   1.000
_cell.length_b   1.000
_cell.length_c   1.000
_cell.angle_alpha   90.00
_cell.angle_beta   90.00
_cell.angle_gamma   90.00
#
_symmetry.space_group_name_H-M   'P 1'
#
loop_
_entity.id
_entity.type
_entity.pdbx_description
1 polymer ?
#
loop_
_entity_poly.entity_id
_entity_poly.type
_entity_poly.pdbx_seq_one_letter_code
_entity_poly.pdbx_strand_id
1 'polypeptide(L)'
;MTPLHQLRAGIIGTGFIGPVHIEALKRLGVTVNGICGSTKSARHVGELWGIPEIYGDYDHEAMYASPNIDVVHITSPNRVHVEQCLSALEMGKHVICEKPLGMTASDTALVVDAVKKGGKKGPVFAVNYMCRFFPAILQMRAMVARGDLGKIMHVQGHFFQDWLMYETDYNWRILSSEGGKLRAVGDVGTHWIDAVSFVLGTKAQSVFAHIETFHKTRKRPKGEVQTFAKIDPKKMIDYKVDTEDFGSVLLKFGKAKHGFADGVHANASISQVAAGWKCSLSFGIYGTKGSVRWDLQQPNEIQVGRRDEPNQIMQRGTPGFLKDVANFTDYPPGHAEGFSDGHKMHYRAIYEHIASGKKTPALFATAEDGHHEVKLCEAILASSKAKSWVTV
;
A
#
# COMPACT_ATOMS: atom_id res chain seq x y z
N MET A 1 -2.05 2.80 -28.24
CA MET A 1 -2.46 2.43 -26.87
C MET A 1 -3.96 2.17 -26.86
N THR A 2 -4.39 1.10 -26.22
CA THR A 2 -5.81 0.86 -25.94
C THR A 2 -6.34 2.00 -25.08
N PRO A 3 -7.45 2.69 -25.42
CA PRO A 3 -8.02 3.70 -24.53
C PRO A 3 -8.45 3.09 -23.20
N LEU A 4 -8.25 3.82 -22.07
CA LEU A 4 -8.52 3.28 -20.73
C LEU A 4 -9.98 2.85 -20.53
N HIS A 5 -10.94 3.53 -21.18
CA HIS A 5 -12.36 3.17 -21.10
C HIS A 5 -12.70 1.82 -21.77
N GLN A 6 -11.81 1.25 -22.55
CA GLN A 6 -11.96 -0.09 -23.14
C GLN A 6 -11.46 -1.20 -22.22
N LEU A 7 -10.70 -0.86 -21.15
CA LEU A 7 -10.31 -1.81 -20.12
C LEU A 7 -11.41 -1.89 -19.05
N ARG A 8 -11.84 -3.11 -18.76
CA ARG A 8 -12.99 -3.39 -17.91
C ARG A 8 -12.52 -4.01 -16.58
N ALA A 9 -12.90 -3.38 -15.49
CA ALA A 9 -12.50 -3.77 -14.15
C ALA A 9 -13.56 -4.63 -13.46
N GLY A 10 -13.12 -5.64 -12.71
CA GLY A 10 -13.90 -6.35 -11.69
C GLY A 10 -13.31 -6.08 -10.31
N ILE A 11 -14.16 -5.86 -9.31
CA ILE A 11 -13.75 -5.58 -7.93
C ILE A 11 -14.19 -6.72 -7.03
N ILE A 12 -13.26 -7.33 -6.29
CA ILE A 12 -13.56 -8.33 -5.25
C ILE A 12 -13.42 -7.68 -3.90
N GLY A 13 -14.51 -7.64 -3.16
CA GLY A 13 -14.56 -6.99 -1.84
C GLY A 13 -15.38 -5.70 -1.86
N THR A 14 -16.34 -5.64 -0.93
CA THR A 14 -17.33 -4.57 -0.80
C THR A 14 -17.15 -3.77 0.49
N GLY A 15 -16.01 -3.97 1.17
CA GLY A 15 -15.62 -3.25 2.38
C GLY A 15 -15.19 -1.81 2.08
N PHE A 16 -14.54 -1.17 3.06
CA PHE A 16 -14.11 0.24 2.95
C PHE A 16 -13.30 0.53 1.69
N ILE A 17 -12.33 -0.34 1.34
CA ILE A 17 -11.38 -0.03 0.26
C ILE A 17 -11.92 -0.35 -1.14
N GLY A 18 -12.86 -1.29 -1.30
CA GLY A 18 -13.48 -1.59 -2.59
C GLY A 18 -14.12 -0.36 -3.26
N PRO A 19 -14.99 0.40 -2.57
CA PRO A 19 -15.53 1.67 -3.07
C PRO A 19 -14.48 2.72 -3.43
N VAL A 20 -13.34 2.77 -2.73
CA VAL A 20 -12.22 3.67 -3.06
C VAL A 20 -11.62 3.31 -4.42
N HIS A 21 -11.46 1.99 -4.71
CA HIS A 21 -11.03 1.54 -6.02
C HIS A 21 -12.03 1.90 -7.12
N ILE A 22 -13.33 1.68 -6.88
CA ILE A 22 -14.40 2.01 -7.83
C ILE A 22 -14.38 3.51 -8.16
N GLU A 23 -14.32 4.36 -7.15
CA GLU A 23 -14.30 5.82 -7.32
C GLU A 23 -13.09 6.28 -8.15
N ALA A 24 -11.90 5.80 -7.82
CA ALA A 24 -10.68 6.15 -8.53
C ALA A 24 -10.72 5.71 -10.02
N LEU A 25 -11.23 4.50 -10.29
CA LEU A 25 -11.38 3.98 -11.65
C LEU A 25 -12.40 4.79 -12.48
N LYS A 26 -13.53 5.14 -11.89
CA LYS A 26 -14.54 5.98 -12.56
C LYS A 26 -14.00 7.37 -12.89
N ARG A 27 -13.20 7.96 -12.02
CA ARG A 27 -12.50 9.23 -12.30
C ARG A 27 -11.50 9.12 -13.45
N LEU A 28 -10.95 7.93 -13.72
CA LEU A 28 -10.08 7.66 -14.88
C LEU A 28 -10.84 7.34 -16.16
N GLY A 29 -12.16 7.23 -16.11
CA GLY A 29 -12.98 6.78 -17.22
C GLY A 29 -12.87 5.28 -17.51
N VAL A 30 -12.32 4.49 -16.57
CA VAL A 30 -12.28 3.02 -16.67
C VAL A 30 -13.67 2.46 -16.35
N THR A 31 -14.13 1.51 -17.15
CA THR A 31 -15.40 0.83 -16.93
C THR A 31 -15.27 -0.17 -15.78
N VAL A 32 -15.99 0.05 -14.67
CA VAL A 32 -16.14 -0.95 -13.61
C VAL A 32 -17.34 -1.82 -13.96
N ASN A 33 -17.08 -3.06 -14.39
CA ASN A 33 -18.09 -3.94 -14.97
C ASN A 33 -18.55 -5.03 -14.01
N GLY A 34 -17.75 -5.43 -13.03
CA GLY A 34 -18.08 -6.46 -12.08
C GLY A 34 -17.82 -6.08 -10.62
N ILE A 35 -18.67 -6.58 -9.71
CA ILE A 35 -18.50 -6.50 -8.26
C ILE A 35 -18.78 -7.87 -7.63
N CYS A 36 -17.86 -8.35 -6.78
CA CYS A 36 -17.96 -9.61 -6.07
C CYS A 36 -17.91 -9.40 -4.54
N GLY A 37 -18.78 -10.11 -3.82
CA GLY A 37 -18.84 -10.06 -2.36
C GLY A 37 -19.96 -10.97 -1.82
N SER A 38 -20.40 -10.77 -0.57
CA SER A 38 -21.63 -11.44 -0.14
C SER A 38 -22.80 -10.97 -1.01
N THR A 39 -23.79 -11.83 -1.24
CA THR A 39 -24.95 -11.54 -2.11
C THR A 39 -25.59 -10.18 -1.78
N LYS A 40 -25.77 -9.88 -0.48
CA LYS A 40 -26.35 -8.62 -0.02
C LYS A 40 -25.43 -7.42 -0.30
N SER A 41 -24.15 -7.53 0.02
CA SER A 41 -23.22 -6.41 -0.10
C SER A 41 -22.83 -6.13 -1.55
N ALA A 42 -22.63 -7.18 -2.37
CA ALA A 42 -22.34 -7.03 -3.80
C ALA A 42 -23.49 -6.34 -4.53
N ARG A 43 -24.76 -6.74 -4.25
CA ARG A 43 -25.94 -6.09 -4.81
C ARG A 43 -26.01 -4.61 -4.42
N HIS A 44 -25.85 -4.31 -3.12
CA HIS A 44 -25.92 -2.92 -2.64
C HIS A 44 -24.85 -2.04 -3.30
N VAL A 45 -23.61 -2.48 -3.35
CA VAL A 45 -22.52 -1.72 -3.99
C VAL A 45 -22.73 -1.63 -5.50
N GLY A 46 -23.16 -2.72 -6.14
CA GLY A 46 -23.46 -2.76 -7.57
C GLY A 46 -24.53 -1.75 -7.97
N GLU A 47 -25.66 -1.71 -7.25
CA GLU A 47 -26.74 -0.73 -7.48
C GLU A 47 -26.29 0.69 -7.22
N LEU A 48 -25.57 0.96 -6.10
CA LEU A 48 -25.07 2.28 -5.74
C LEU A 48 -24.14 2.87 -6.83
N TRP A 49 -23.30 2.05 -7.41
CA TRP A 49 -22.29 2.47 -8.37
C TRP A 49 -22.66 2.21 -9.85
N GLY A 50 -23.83 1.61 -10.11
CA GLY A 50 -24.28 1.25 -11.45
C GLY A 50 -23.36 0.22 -12.12
N ILE A 51 -22.97 -0.85 -11.38
CA ILE A 51 -22.12 -1.92 -11.89
C ILE A 51 -23.01 -3.04 -12.44
N PRO A 52 -22.88 -3.42 -13.72
CA PRO A 52 -23.82 -4.31 -14.36
C PRO A 52 -23.72 -5.77 -13.93
N GLU A 53 -22.52 -6.29 -13.65
CA GLU A 53 -22.30 -7.69 -13.28
C GLU A 53 -22.10 -7.84 -11.77
N ILE A 54 -23.04 -8.51 -11.11
CA ILE A 54 -23.03 -8.70 -9.65
C ILE A 54 -22.81 -10.17 -9.32
N TYR A 55 -21.71 -10.48 -8.65
CA TYR A 55 -21.31 -11.82 -8.25
C TYR A 55 -21.51 -11.97 -6.73
N GLY A 56 -22.59 -12.64 -6.34
CA GLY A 56 -22.91 -12.94 -4.94
C GLY A 56 -22.11 -14.11 -4.40
N ASP A 57 -22.31 -14.41 -3.11
CA ASP A 57 -21.74 -15.59 -2.42
C ASP A 57 -20.22 -15.74 -2.58
N TYR A 58 -19.53 -14.60 -2.79
CA TYR A 58 -18.09 -14.52 -3.03
C TYR A 58 -17.60 -15.29 -4.28
N ASP A 59 -18.49 -15.50 -5.28
CA ASP A 59 -18.20 -16.22 -6.51
C ASP A 59 -17.28 -15.40 -7.46
N HIS A 60 -16.03 -15.28 -7.07
CA HIS A 60 -15.00 -14.59 -7.87
C HIS A 60 -14.59 -15.39 -9.10
N GLU A 61 -14.73 -16.73 -9.09
CA GLU A 61 -14.43 -17.57 -10.23
C GLU A 61 -15.35 -17.26 -11.42
N ALA A 62 -16.66 -17.12 -11.18
CA ALA A 62 -17.59 -16.69 -12.21
C ALA A 62 -17.23 -15.30 -12.78
N MET A 63 -16.75 -14.38 -11.92
CA MET A 63 -16.27 -13.08 -12.39
C MET A 63 -15.00 -13.21 -13.26
N TYR A 64 -14.07 -14.10 -12.91
CA TYR A 64 -12.87 -14.33 -13.72
C TYR A 64 -13.21 -14.95 -15.07
N ALA A 65 -14.20 -15.80 -15.13
CA ALA A 65 -14.69 -16.41 -16.38
C ALA A 65 -15.40 -15.41 -17.31
N SER A 66 -15.83 -14.25 -16.80
CA SER A 66 -16.52 -13.25 -17.61
C SER A 66 -15.60 -12.69 -18.70
N PRO A 67 -16.03 -12.68 -19.98
CA PRO A 67 -15.32 -12.03 -21.08
C PRO A 67 -15.34 -10.49 -20.96
N ASN A 68 -16.14 -9.96 -20.05
CA ASN A 68 -16.31 -8.53 -19.81
C ASN A 68 -15.41 -7.98 -18.70
N ILE A 69 -14.47 -8.77 -18.19
CA ILE A 69 -13.49 -8.37 -17.16
C ILE A 69 -12.09 -8.60 -17.70
N ASP A 70 -11.28 -7.55 -17.73
CA ASP A 70 -9.88 -7.59 -18.17
C ASP A 70 -8.91 -7.48 -16.99
N VAL A 71 -9.28 -6.67 -15.99
CA VAL A 71 -8.45 -6.36 -14.81
C VAL A 71 -9.25 -6.63 -13.54
N VAL A 72 -8.66 -7.33 -12.59
CA VAL A 72 -9.29 -7.63 -11.29
C VAL A 72 -8.60 -6.84 -10.19
N HIS A 73 -9.39 -6.18 -9.35
CA HIS A 73 -8.94 -5.55 -8.13
C HIS A 73 -9.36 -6.42 -6.94
N ILE A 74 -8.39 -6.96 -6.22
CA ILE A 74 -8.60 -7.80 -5.06
C ILE A 74 -8.52 -6.93 -3.82
N THR A 75 -9.65 -6.69 -3.16
CA THR A 75 -9.81 -5.83 -1.99
C THR A 75 -10.44 -6.57 -0.80
N SER A 76 -10.34 -7.89 -0.82
CA SER A 76 -10.79 -8.85 0.19
C SER A 76 -9.88 -8.85 1.44
N PRO A 77 -10.18 -9.64 2.49
CA PRO A 77 -9.25 -9.83 3.62
C PRO A 77 -7.95 -10.54 3.22
N ASN A 78 -6.85 -10.22 3.92
CA ASN A 78 -5.49 -10.69 3.60
C ASN A 78 -5.37 -12.21 3.40
N ARG A 79 -6.15 -13.00 4.17
CA ARG A 79 -6.10 -14.47 4.15
C ARG A 79 -6.45 -15.11 2.81
N VAL A 80 -7.18 -14.42 1.95
CA VAL A 80 -7.62 -14.95 0.64
C VAL A 80 -6.92 -14.30 -0.55
N HIS A 81 -6.03 -13.32 -0.34
CA HIS A 81 -5.35 -12.60 -1.41
C HIS A 81 -4.60 -13.53 -2.36
N VAL A 82 -3.78 -14.44 -1.81
CA VAL A 82 -2.90 -15.30 -2.62
C VAL A 82 -3.70 -16.25 -3.50
N GLU A 83 -4.72 -16.92 -2.94
CA GLU A 83 -5.62 -17.81 -3.68
C GLU A 83 -6.29 -17.05 -4.84
N GLN A 84 -6.90 -15.90 -4.54
CA GLN A 84 -7.58 -15.09 -5.53
C GLN A 84 -6.63 -14.55 -6.61
N CYS A 85 -5.39 -14.17 -6.23
CA CYS A 85 -4.37 -13.75 -7.20
C CYS A 85 -3.98 -14.88 -8.16
N LEU A 86 -3.75 -16.08 -7.63
CA LEU A 86 -3.33 -17.23 -8.43
C LEU A 86 -4.40 -17.62 -9.44
N SER A 87 -5.65 -17.73 -8.98
CA SER A 87 -6.78 -18.06 -9.84
C SER A 87 -7.01 -17.00 -10.92
N ALA A 88 -6.97 -15.71 -10.58
CA ALA A 88 -7.10 -14.64 -11.56
C ALA A 88 -5.98 -14.65 -12.62
N LEU A 89 -4.73 -14.91 -12.21
CA LEU A 89 -3.59 -15.03 -13.12
C LEU A 89 -3.72 -16.24 -14.05
N GLU A 90 -4.21 -17.38 -13.55
CA GLU A 90 -4.48 -18.59 -14.35
C GLU A 90 -5.53 -18.33 -15.42
N MET A 91 -6.57 -17.55 -15.08
CA MET A 91 -7.61 -17.10 -16.03
C MET A 91 -7.15 -15.96 -16.94
N GLY A 92 -5.86 -15.58 -16.91
CA GLY A 92 -5.27 -14.57 -17.79
C GLY A 92 -5.66 -13.13 -17.45
N LYS A 93 -6.22 -12.87 -16.26
CA LYS A 93 -6.63 -11.51 -15.86
C LYS A 93 -5.43 -10.71 -15.34
N HIS A 94 -5.38 -9.42 -15.67
CA HIS A 94 -4.50 -8.48 -14.97
C HIS A 94 -4.96 -8.34 -13.52
N VAL A 95 -4.03 -8.23 -12.57
CA VAL A 95 -4.35 -8.22 -11.14
C VAL A 95 -3.77 -6.99 -10.45
N ILE A 96 -4.62 -6.34 -9.65
CA ILE A 96 -4.22 -5.33 -8.68
C ILE A 96 -4.69 -5.84 -7.31
N CYS A 97 -3.74 -6.25 -6.48
CA CYS A 97 -4.03 -6.80 -5.15
C CYS A 97 -3.78 -5.76 -4.07
N GLU A 98 -4.69 -5.67 -3.09
CA GLU A 98 -4.45 -4.91 -1.87
C GLU A 98 -3.25 -5.45 -1.10
N LYS A 99 -2.67 -4.56 -0.31
CA LYS A 99 -1.56 -4.90 0.59
C LYS A 99 -2.09 -5.37 1.97
N PRO A 100 -1.31 -6.20 2.65
CA PRO A 100 -0.13 -6.95 2.18
C PRO A 100 -0.52 -7.98 1.13
N LEU A 101 0.42 -8.37 0.27
CA LEU A 101 0.17 -9.35 -0.80
C LEU A 101 -0.37 -10.68 -0.28
N GLY A 102 -0.01 -11.07 0.93
CA GLY A 102 -0.45 -12.28 1.61
C GLY A 102 0.02 -12.29 3.06
N MET A 103 -0.22 -13.38 3.78
CA MET A 103 0.09 -13.49 5.20
C MET A 103 1.45 -14.13 5.49
N THR A 104 1.99 -14.92 4.55
CA THR A 104 3.30 -15.59 4.69
C THR A 104 4.18 -15.42 3.45
N ALA A 105 5.49 -15.47 3.64
CA ALA A 105 6.43 -15.40 2.53
C ALA A 105 6.33 -16.63 1.62
N SER A 106 6.05 -17.81 2.16
CA SER A 106 5.83 -19.02 1.37
C SER A 106 4.67 -18.88 0.39
N ASP A 107 3.55 -18.31 0.84
CA ASP A 107 2.37 -18.13 0.00
C ASP A 107 2.59 -17.07 -1.07
N THR A 108 3.20 -15.95 -0.69
CA THR A 108 3.47 -14.86 -1.66
C THR A 108 4.54 -15.23 -2.69
N ALA A 109 5.43 -16.18 -2.39
CA ALA A 109 6.36 -16.73 -3.38
C ALA A 109 5.63 -17.40 -4.55
N LEU A 110 4.51 -18.07 -4.29
CA LEU A 110 3.67 -18.68 -5.34
C LEU A 110 3.15 -17.65 -6.34
N VAL A 111 2.75 -16.46 -5.85
CA VAL A 111 2.31 -15.36 -6.73
C VAL A 111 3.47 -14.85 -7.59
N VAL A 112 4.66 -14.68 -6.99
CA VAL A 112 5.87 -14.27 -7.72
C VAL A 112 6.19 -15.27 -8.83
N ASP A 113 6.14 -16.56 -8.54
CA ASP A 113 6.42 -17.63 -9.51
C ASP A 113 5.38 -17.66 -10.63
N ALA A 114 4.09 -17.49 -10.30
CA ALA A 114 3.02 -17.41 -11.30
C ALA A 114 3.21 -16.22 -12.26
N VAL A 115 3.55 -15.04 -11.72
CA VAL A 115 3.83 -13.84 -12.54
C VAL A 115 5.06 -14.06 -13.43
N LYS A 116 6.15 -14.65 -12.90
CA LYS A 116 7.35 -14.98 -13.68
C LYS A 116 7.07 -15.99 -14.79
N LYS A 117 6.27 -17.01 -14.52
CA LYS A 117 5.86 -18.03 -15.51
C LYS A 117 5.11 -17.40 -16.68
N GLY A 118 4.26 -16.38 -16.43
CA GLY A 118 3.57 -15.63 -17.49
C GLY A 118 4.52 -14.83 -18.39
N GLY A 119 5.70 -14.45 -17.90
CA GLY A 119 6.74 -13.74 -18.64
C GLY A 119 6.27 -12.40 -19.21
N LYS A 120 6.90 -11.98 -20.32
CA LYS A 120 6.59 -10.67 -20.95
C LYS A 120 5.16 -10.56 -21.50
N LYS A 121 4.57 -11.67 -21.91
CA LYS A 121 3.22 -11.73 -22.49
C LYS A 121 2.12 -12.00 -21.46
N GLY A 122 2.47 -12.45 -20.27
CA GLY A 122 1.54 -12.74 -19.18
C GLY A 122 0.81 -11.48 -18.66
N PRO A 123 -0.16 -11.65 -17.76
CA PRO A 123 -0.87 -10.54 -17.14
C PRO A 123 0.07 -9.55 -16.41
N VAL A 124 -0.37 -8.30 -16.26
CA VAL A 124 0.26 -7.33 -15.37
C VAL A 124 -0.20 -7.63 -13.95
N PHE A 125 0.73 -7.60 -13.01
CA PHE A 125 0.46 -7.74 -11.59
C PHE A 125 0.98 -6.53 -10.82
N ALA A 126 0.15 -5.96 -9.95
CA ALA A 126 0.51 -4.85 -9.08
C ALA A 126 -0.01 -5.05 -7.66
N VAL A 127 0.75 -4.55 -6.67
CA VAL A 127 0.32 -4.45 -5.27
C VAL A 127 -0.04 -3.00 -4.95
N ASN A 128 -1.13 -2.77 -4.20
CA ASN A 128 -1.68 -1.43 -3.97
C ASN A 128 -0.89 -0.61 -2.93
N TYR A 129 0.39 -0.35 -3.19
CA TYR A 129 1.19 0.63 -2.44
C TYR A 129 1.05 2.03 -3.05
N MET A 130 -0.13 2.60 -2.94
CA MET A 130 -0.51 3.86 -3.58
C MET A 130 0.30 5.08 -3.13
N CYS A 131 0.95 5.02 -1.97
CA CYS A 131 1.78 6.12 -1.48
C CYS A 131 2.92 6.49 -2.43
N ARG A 132 3.38 5.57 -3.28
CA ARG A 132 4.35 5.85 -4.35
C ARG A 132 3.91 6.96 -5.30
N PHE A 133 2.59 7.20 -5.42
CA PHE A 133 1.98 8.09 -6.41
C PHE A 133 1.52 9.45 -5.87
N PHE A 134 1.88 9.78 -4.65
CA PHE A 134 1.88 11.19 -4.26
C PHE A 134 2.96 11.93 -5.07
N PRO A 135 2.63 13.06 -5.72
CA PRO A 135 3.61 13.81 -6.52
C PRO A 135 4.87 14.18 -5.74
N ALA A 136 4.73 14.49 -4.45
CA ALA A 136 5.85 14.76 -3.56
C ALA A 136 6.79 13.56 -3.41
N ILE A 137 6.28 12.33 -3.30
CA ILE A 137 7.08 11.10 -3.22
C ILE A 137 7.84 10.84 -4.51
N LEU A 138 7.19 11.04 -5.67
CA LEU A 138 7.83 10.93 -6.98
C LEU A 138 8.96 11.98 -7.14
N GLN A 139 8.71 13.21 -6.67
CA GLN A 139 9.73 14.29 -6.65
C GLN A 139 10.91 13.91 -5.77
N MET A 140 10.67 13.44 -4.54
CA MET A 140 11.75 13.00 -3.64
C MET A 140 12.59 11.88 -4.26
N ARG A 141 11.92 10.87 -4.88
CA ARG A 141 12.60 9.80 -5.62
C ARG A 141 13.52 10.35 -6.71
N ALA A 142 13.04 11.29 -7.49
CA ALA A 142 13.82 11.90 -8.55
C ALA A 142 15.01 12.71 -8.01
N MET A 143 14.82 13.46 -6.91
CA MET A 143 15.91 14.19 -6.24
C MET A 143 17.00 13.26 -5.72
N VAL A 144 16.63 12.14 -5.09
CA VAL A 144 17.57 11.12 -4.63
C VAL A 144 18.33 10.52 -5.82
N ALA A 145 17.62 10.11 -6.86
CA ALA A 145 18.22 9.46 -8.03
C ALA A 145 19.17 10.36 -8.81
N ARG A 146 18.95 11.68 -8.82
CA ARG A 146 19.86 12.69 -9.43
C ARG A 146 21.04 13.07 -8.55
N GLY A 147 21.02 12.67 -7.27
CA GLY A 147 22.04 13.03 -6.30
C GLY A 147 21.94 14.49 -5.79
N ASP A 148 20.75 15.11 -5.85
CA ASP A 148 20.50 16.48 -5.35
C ASP A 148 20.79 16.60 -3.85
N LEU A 149 20.65 15.48 -3.11
CA LEU A 149 20.94 15.39 -1.67
C LEU A 149 22.35 14.88 -1.39
N GLY A 150 23.16 14.58 -2.42
CA GLY A 150 24.44 13.90 -2.28
C GLY A 150 24.27 12.43 -1.84
N LYS A 151 25.29 11.87 -1.17
CA LYS A 151 25.20 10.53 -0.60
C LYS A 151 24.20 10.54 0.57
N ILE A 152 23.22 9.65 0.53
CA ILE A 152 22.22 9.52 1.60
C ILE A 152 22.89 8.86 2.81
N MET A 153 22.73 9.47 3.97
CA MET A 153 23.29 9.00 5.25
C MET A 153 22.28 8.17 6.03
N HIS A 154 21.08 8.73 6.23
CA HIS A 154 20.03 8.01 6.95
C HIS A 154 18.62 8.48 6.57
N VAL A 155 17.62 7.71 6.97
CA VAL A 155 16.19 8.02 6.87
C VAL A 155 15.53 7.82 8.21
N GLN A 156 14.58 8.68 8.58
CA GLN A 156 13.77 8.48 9.78
C GLN A 156 12.33 8.89 9.54
N GLY A 157 11.40 8.29 10.30
CA GLY A 157 10.01 8.68 10.26
C GLY A 157 9.07 7.82 11.08
N HIS A 158 7.80 7.92 10.75
CA HIS A 158 6.76 7.18 11.45
C HIS A 158 5.55 6.93 10.56
N PHE A 159 4.71 5.95 11.00
CA PHE A 159 3.31 5.88 10.58
C PHE A 159 2.44 5.69 11.83
N PHE A 160 1.68 6.71 12.18
CA PHE A 160 0.86 6.76 13.37
C PHE A 160 -0.63 6.87 13.04
N GLN A 161 -1.42 6.10 13.78
CA GLN A 161 -2.87 6.12 13.78
C GLN A 161 -3.38 5.90 15.21
N ASP A 162 -4.65 6.27 15.49
CA ASP A 162 -5.28 6.06 16.80
C ASP A 162 -6.61 5.29 16.75
N TRP A 163 -6.96 4.73 15.61
CA TRP A 163 -8.27 4.11 15.40
C TRP A 163 -8.47 2.77 16.12
N LEU A 164 -7.41 2.21 16.71
CA LEU A 164 -7.43 1.05 17.58
C LEU A 164 -6.94 1.38 19.00
N MET A 165 -7.14 2.63 19.45
CA MET A 165 -6.67 3.14 20.73
C MET A 165 -7.34 2.46 21.92
N TYR A 166 -8.63 2.16 21.85
CA TYR A 166 -9.40 1.60 22.94
C TYR A 166 -9.53 0.09 22.83
N GLU A 167 -9.68 -0.60 23.95
CA GLU A 167 -9.94 -2.05 23.98
C GLU A 167 -11.23 -2.44 23.24
N THR A 168 -12.18 -1.51 23.13
CA THR A 168 -13.46 -1.68 22.41
C THR A 168 -13.36 -1.43 20.92
N ASP A 169 -12.25 -0.85 20.43
CA ASP A 169 -12.04 -0.69 19.01
C ASP A 169 -11.75 -2.04 18.38
N TYR A 170 -12.59 -2.44 17.44
CA TYR A 170 -12.47 -3.73 16.76
C TYR A 170 -12.34 -3.60 15.26
N ASN A 171 -11.44 -4.40 14.72
CA ASN A 171 -11.34 -4.66 13.29
C ASN A 171 -10.82 -6.08 13.08
N TRP A 172 -11.19 -6.72 11.98
CA TRP A 172 -10.75 -8.07 11.65
C TRP A 172 -9.22 -8.21 11.58
N ARG A 173 -8.50 -7.14 11.25
CA ARG A 173 -7.03 -7.12 11.21
C ARG A 173 -6.36 -7.40 12.56
N ILE A 174 -7.09 -7.26 13.66
CA ILE A 174 -6.56 -7.60 15.00
C ILE A 174 -6.40 -9.11 15.16
N LEU A 175 -7.17 -9.89 14.41
CA LEU A 175 -7.09 -11.35 14.44
C LEU A 175 -5.97 -11.82 13.51
N SER A 176 -4.97 -12.50 14.08
CA SER A 176 -3.83 -13.03 13.30
C SER A 176 -4.26 -14.04 12.23
N SER A 177 -5.39 -14.72 12.42
CA SER A 177 -6.01 -15.61 11.43
C SER A 177 -6.53 -14.90 10.18
N GLU A 178 -6.85 -13.60 10.28
CA GLU A 178 -7.42 -12.81 9.20
C GLU A 178 -6.41 -11.85 8.56
N GLY A 179 -5.62 -11.17 9.42
CA GLY A 179 -4.69 -10.11 9.04
C GLY A 179 -3.24 -10.55 8.89
N GLY A 180 -2.88 -11.71 9.45
CA GLY A 180 -1.49 -12.15 9.58
C GLY A 180 -0.91 -11.86 10.97
N LYS A 181 0.31 -12.32 11.23
CA LYS A 181 0.95 -12.25 12.56
C LYS A 181 1.38 -10.85 12.98
N LEU A 182 1.53 -9.92 12.06
CA LEU A 182 1.77 -8.51 12.31
C LEU A 182 0.55 -7.68 11.93
N ARG A 183 0.19 -6.72 12.79
CA ARG A 183 -0.95 -5.84 12.58
C ARG A 183 -0.51 -4.41 12.28
N ALA A 184 -0.02 -3.65 13.27
CA ALA A 184 0.39 -2.26 13.06
C ALA A 184 1.50 -2.15 12.00
N VAL A 185 2.54 -2.97 12.13
CA VAL A 185 3.64 -2.99 11.15
C VAL A 185 3.18 -3.58 9.82
N GLY A 186 2.43 -4.68 9.82
CA GLY A 186 1.94 -5.32 8.59
C GLY A 186 0.92 -4.49 7.82
N ASP A 187 0.02 -3.80 8.51
CA ASP A 187 -1.03 -2.98 7.89
C ASP A 187 -0.52 -1.61 7.46
N VAL A 188 0.11 -0.83 8.36
CA VAL A 188 0.51 0.54 8.04
C VAL A 188 2.02 0.71 7.90
N GLY A 189 2.83 -0.06 8.63
CA GLY A 189 4.29 0.03 8.55
C GLY A 189 4.84 -0.30 7.17
N THR A 190 4.24 -1.27 6.46
CA THR A 190 4.64 -1.64 5.10
C THR A 190 4.45 -0.49 4.10
N HIS A 191 3.48 0.40 4.26
CA HIS A 191 3.37 1.61 3.44
C HIS A 191 4.56 2.55 3.61
N TRP A 192 5.04 2.72 4.86
CA TRP A 192 6.22 3.54 5.13
C TRP A 192 7.48 2.92 4.52
N ILE A 193 7.65 1.61 4.71
CA ILE A 193 8.83 0.88 4.22
C ILE A 193 8.85 0.86 2.70
N ASP A 194 7.72 0.59 2.06
CA ASP A 194 7.59 0.61 0.61
C ASP A 194 7.88 2.00 0.02
N ALA A 195 7.30 3.07 0.60
CA ALA A 195 7.52 4.43 0.13
C ALA A 195 9.01 4.84 0.24
N VAL A 196 9.66 4.50 1.35
CA VAL A 196 11.10 4.75 1.54
C VAL A 196 11.94 3.91 0.57
N SER A 197 11.65 2.61 0.43
CA SER A 197 12.32 1.72 -0.53
C SER A 197 12.22 2.25 -1.97
N PHE A 198 11.02 2.72 -2.34
CA PHE A 198 10.75 3.30 -3.64
C PHE A 198 11.55 4.59 -3.88
N VAL A 199 11.61 5.49 -2.90
CA VAL A 199 12.37 6.75 -3.00
C VAL A 199 13.88 6.48 -3.05
N LEU A 200 14.38 5.57 -2.22
CA LEU A 200 15.80 5.19 -2.22
C LEU A 200 16.22 4.35 -3.44
N GLY A 201 15.26 3.73 -4.14
CA GLY A 201 15.55 2.83 -5.27
C GLY A 201 16.25 1.55 -4.87
N THR A 202 16.06 1.08 -3.63
CA THR A 202 16.64 -0.14 -3.08
C THR A 202 15.74 -0.73 -1.98
N LYS A 203 15.96 -1.99 -1.61
CA LYS A 203 15.16 -2.73 -0.61
C LYS A 203 15.93 -2.92 0.68
N ALA A 204 15.22 -3.01 1.81
CA ALA A 204 15.79 -3.37 3.09
C ALA A 204 16.36 -4.80 3.03
N GLN A 205 17.57 -5.01 3.55
CA GLN A 205 18.26 -6.30 3.58
C GLN A 205 18.36 -6.91 4.97
N SER A 206 18.26 -6.07 6.00
CA SER A 206 18.24 -6.54 7.39
C SER A 206 17.45 -5.59 8.27
N VAL A 207 16.92 -6.13 9.37
CA VAL A 207 16.10 -5.41 10.34
C VAL A 207 16.49 -5.76 11.76
N PHE A 208 16.44 -4.76 12.64
CA PHE A 208 16.36 -4.92 14.10
C PHE A 208 15.06 -4.28 14.56
N ALA A 209 14.24 -5.02 15.33
CA ALA A 209 12.89 -4.55 15.67
C ALA A 209 12.54 -4.82 17.13
N HIS A 210 11.69 -3.94 17.66
CA HIS A 210 10.92 -4.15 18.88
C HIS A 210 9.44 -3.93 18.55
N ILE A 211 8.60 -4.89 18.92
CA ILE A 211 7.14 -4.79 18.78
C ILE A 211 6.48 -5.01 20.12
N GLU A 212 5.33 -4.36 20.35
CA GLU A 212 4.62 -4.44 21.62
C GLU A 212 3.10 -4.52 21.42
N THR A 213 2.46 -5.37 22.21
CA THR A 213 1.01 -5.51 22.32
C THR A 213 0.58 -4.93 23.67
N PHE A 214 0.10 -3.68 23.68
CA PHE A 214 -0.34 -3.00 24.89
C PHE A 214 -1.67 -3.56 25.39
N HIS A 215 -2.64 -3.78 24.47
CA HIS A 215 -3.94 -4.37 24.78
C HIS A 215 -3.94 -5.89 24.54
N LYS A 216 -3.49 -6.67 25.52
CA LYS A 216 -3.44 -8.14 25.43
C LYS A 216 -4.82 -8.80 25.45
N THR A 217 -5.83 -8.08 25.94
CA THR A 217 -7.26 -8.46 25.85
C THR A 217 -8.03 -7.29 25.29
N ARG A 218 -8.85 -7.56 24.30
CA ARG A 218 -9.75 -6.58 23.67
C ARG A 218 -11.18 -7.13 23.62
N LYS A 219 -12.11 -6.29 23.23
CA LYS A 219 -13.52 -6.63 23.05
C LYS A 219 -13.87 -6.72 21.57
N ARG A 220 -14.60 -7.77 21.18
CA ARG A 220 -15.09 -7.95 19.81
C ARG A 220 -16.58 -8.21 19.78
N PRO A 221 -17.30 -7.88 18.69
CA PRO A 221 -18.68 -8.27 18.51
C PRO A 221 -18.81 -9.80 18.42
N LYS A 222 -20.02 -10.32 18.70
CA LYS A 222 -20.31 -11.75 18.55
C LYS A 222 -20.43 -12.22 17.09
N GLY A 223 -20.51 -11.30 16.12
CA GLY A 223 -20.66 -11.59 14.70
C GLY A 223 -19.80 -10.68 13.83
N GLU A 224 -19.90 -10.82 12.52
CA GLU A 224 -19.20 -9.99 11.54
C GLU A 224 -19.70 -8.54 11.58
N VAL A 225 -18.78 -7.60 11.50
CA VAL A 225 -19.08 -6.16 11.41
C VAL A 225 -18.19 -5.50 10.36
N GLN A 226 -18.72 -4.46 9.73
CA GLN A 226 -17.93 -3.66 8.79
C GLN A 226 -16.83 -2.86 9.51
N THR A 227 -15.74 -2.61 8.80
CA THR A 227 -14.66 -1.73 9.25
C THR A 227 -15.24 -0.34 9.61
N PHE A 228 -14.84 0.20 10.77
CA PHE A 228 -15.32 1.46 11.35
C PHE A 228 -16.79 1.48 11.80
N ALA A 229 -17.47 0.35 11.87
CA ALA A 229 -18.82 0.30 12.44
C ALA A 229 -18.80 0.63 13.94
N LYS A 230 -19.74 1.44 14.41
CA LYS A 230 -19.97 1.69 15.84
C LYS A 230 -20.67 0.47 16.44
N ILE A 231 -20.08 -0.12 17.47
CA ILE A 231 -20.60 -1.30 18.14
C ILE A 231 -20.94 -0.93 19.58
N ASP A 232 -22.11 -1.38 20.06
CA ASP A 232 -22.47 -1.22 21.46
C ASP A 232 -21.54 -2.08 22.34
N PRO A 233 -20.75 -1.48 23.26
CA PRO A 233 -19.82 -2.22 24.13
C PRO A 233 -20.47 -3.34 24.95
N LYS A 234 -21.75 -3.21 25.27
CA LYS A 234 -22.52 -4.24 26.02
C LYS A 234 -22.75 -5.54 25.24
N LYS A 235 -22.61 -5.47 23.90
CA LYS A 235 -22.76 -6.62 22.99
C LYS A 235 -21.44 -7.25 22.59
N MET A 236 -20.35 -6.85 23.20
CA MET A 236 -19.01 -7.33 22.92
C MET A 236 -18.60 -8.44 23.90
N ILE A 237 -17.66 -9.26 23.47
CA ILE A 237 -17.02 -10.31 24.29
C ILE A 237 -15.52 -10.10 24.31
N ASP A 238 -14.90 -10.45 25.41
CA ASP A 238 -13.45 -10.40 25.56
C ASP A 238 -12.76 -11.46 24.70
N TYR A 239 -11.59 -11.12 24.14
CA TYR A 239 -10.73 -12.06 23.43
C TYR A 239 -9.26 -11.67 23.58
N LYS A 240 -8.39 -12.67 23.54
CA LYS A 240 -6.93 -12.46 23.60
C LYS A 240 -6.41 -11.97 22.24
N VAL A 241 -5.49 -11.02 22.29
CA VAL A 241 -4.82 -10.44 21.12
C VAL A 241 -3.38 -10.93 21.08
N ASP A 242 -2.95 -11.38 19.92
CA ASP A 242 -1.60 -11.89 19.62
C ASP A 242 -0.86 -11.08 18.54
N THR A 243 -1.45 -9.96 18.13
CA THR A 243 -0.87 -9.02 17.16
C THR A 243 -0.47 -7.71 17.85
N GLU A 244 0.56 -7.05 17.34
CA GLU A 244 1.13 -5.87 17.99
C GLU A 244 0.33 -4.59 17.71
N ASP A 245 0.33 -3.67 18.68
CA ASP A 245 -0.20 -2.30 18.60
C ASP A 245 0.84 -1.30 18.11
N PHE A 246 2.13 -1.62 18.34
CA PHE A 246 3.26 -0.76 18.12
C PHE A 246 4.47 -1.54 17.62
N GLY A 247 5.28 -0.92 16.75
CA GLY A 247 6.58 -1.41 16.34
C GLY A 247 7.58 -0.27 16.17
N SER A 248 8.81 -0.50 16.65
CA SER A 248 9.97 0.33 16.33
C SER A 248 10.96 -0.51 15.54
N VAL A 249 11.33 -0.05 14.35
CA VAL A 249 12.16 -0.82 13.41
C VAL A 249 13.39 -0.02 13.00
N LEU A 250 14.54 -0.66 13.01
CA LEU A 250 15.78 -0.20 12.38
C LEU A 250 16.03 -1.04 11.15
N LEU A 251 16.27 -0.39 10.02
CA LEU A 251 16.46 -1.05 8.73
C LEU A 251 17.84 -0.72 8.16
N LYS A 252 18.42 -1.69 7.47
CA LYS A 252 19.61 -1.49 6.65
C LYS A 252 19.28 -1.85 5.22
N PHE A 253 19.44 -0.89 4.31
CA PHE A 253 19.14 -1.00 2.90
C PHE A 253 20.33 -1.57 2.11
N GLY A 254 20.04 -2.16 0.97
CA GLY A 254 21.05 -2.68 0.04
C GLY A 254 21.65 -1.59 -0.86
N LYS A 255 22.23 -2.04 -1.98
CA LYS A 255 22.76 -1.13 -2.99
C LYS A 255 21.64 -0.56 -3.85
N ALA A 256 21.69 0.73 -4.11
CA ALA A 256 20.80 1.43 -5.04
C ALA A 256 21.42 1.50 -6.44
N LYS A 257 20.61 1.40 -7.48
CA LYS A 257 21.09 1.46 -8.89
C LYS A 257 21.87 2.75 -9.22
N HIS A 258 21.49 3.87 -8.59
CA HIS A 258 22.14 5.19 -8.80
C HIS A 258 23.34 5.43 -7.87
N GLY A 259 23.62 4.56 -6.90
CA GLY A 259 24.79 4.65 -6.00
C GLY A 259 24.70 5.68 -4.87
N PHE A 260 23.70 6.57 -4.87
CA PHE A 260 23.57 7.61 -3.83
C PHE A 260 22.97 7.11 -2.51
N ALA A 261 22.29 5.97 -2.53
CA ALA A 261 21.58 5.40 -1.37
C ALA A 261 22.09 3.98 -0.99
N ASP A 262 23.39 3.72 -1.20
CA ASP A 262 23.99 2.41 -0.86
C ASP A 262 24.17 2.26 0.64
N GLY A 263 23.65 1.16 1.19
CA GLY A 263 23.83 0.78 2.59
C GLY A 263 23.18 1.75 3.59
N VAL A 264 22.15 2.49 3.18
CA VAL A 264 21.44 3.47 4.02
C VAL A 264 20.81 2.79 5.24
N HIS A 265 20.92 3.46 6.38
CA HIS A 265 20.21 3.09 7.59
C HIS A 265 18.92 3.90 7.72
N ALA A 266 17.85 3.25 8.17
CA ALA A 266 16.58 3.91 8.44
C ALA A 266 16.00 3.47 9.78
N ASN A 267 15.17 4.34 10.36
CA ASN A 267 14.36 3.98 11.52
C ASN A 267 12.93 4.50 11.36
N ALA A 268 11.97 3.69 11.83
CA ALA A 268 10.58 4.07 11.88
C ALA A 268 9.91 3.62 13.17
N SER A 269 8.98 4.46 13.65
CA SER A 269 8.01 4.09 14.68
C SER A 269 6.64 3.93 14.04
N ILE A 270 5.98 2.81 14.31
CA ILE A 270 4.69 2.45 13.74
C ILE A 270 3.70 2.23 14.88
N SER A 271 2.52 2.83 14.81
CA SER A 271 1.52 2.70 15.88
C SER A 271 0.09 2.84 15.36
N GLN A 272 -0.82 2.02 15.89
CA GLN A 272 -2.27 2.17 15.70
C GLN A 272 -2.98 2.63 16.99
N VAL A 273 -2.19 3.04 18.00
CA VAL A 273 -2.66 3.52 19.31
C VAL A 273 -2.01 4.87 19.68
N ALA A 274 -1.61 5.65 18.69
CA ALA A 274 -1.01 6.96 18.89
C ALA A 274 -2.10 8.03 18.97
N ALA A 275 -2.60 8.31 20.17
CA ALA A 275 -3.70 9.24 20.43
C ALA A 275 -3.53 10.58 19.72
N GLY A 276 -4.58 11.02 19.00
CA GLY A 276 -4.60 12.28 18.26
C GLY A 276 -4.13 12.19 16.80
N TRP A 277 -3.42 11.14 16.40
CA TRP A 277 -2.97 10.92 15.03
C TRP A 277 -3.96 10.04 14.27
N LYS A 278 -4.65 10.61 13.28
CA LYS A 278 -5.68 9.87 12.51
C LYS A 278 -5.09 9.01 11.39
N CYS A 279 -4.15 9.58 10.63
CA CYS A 279 -3.39 8.87 9.60
C CYS A 279 -2.16 9.71 9.25
N SER A 280 -1.06 9.49 9.94
CA SER A 280 0.17 10.30 9.78
C SER A 280 1.34 9.41 9.37
N LEU A 281 1.63 9.40 8.08
CA LEU A 281 2.85 8.84 7.50
C LEU A 281 3.81 9.99 7.22
N SER A 282 4.99 9.97 7.83
CA SER A 282 6.02 10.99 7.60
C SER A 282 7.39 10.36 7.54
N PHE A 283 8.26 10.87 6.67
CA PHE A 283 9.69 10.53 6.68
C PHE A 283 10.56 11.66 6.12
N GLY A 284 11.80 11.71 6.64
CA GLY A 284 12.86 12.58 6.18
C GLY A 284 14.06 11.78 5.68
N ILE A 285 14.65 12.20 4.58
CA ILE A 285 15.84 11.63 3.96
C ILE A 285 16.96 12.64 4.07
N TYR A 286 18.08 12.25 4.66
CA TYR A 286 19.19 13.11 5.01
C TYR A 286 20.45 12.68 4.27
N GLY A 287 20.99 13.57 3.45
CA GLY A 287 22.17 13.35 2.65
C GLY A 287 23.26 14.38 2.91
N THR A 288 24.42 14.20 2.27
CA THR A 288 25.60 15.05 2.46
C THR A 288 25.46 16.47 1.92
N LYS A 289 24.49 16.71 1.01
CA LYS A 289 24.23 18.02 0.40
C LYS A 289 22.91 18.64 0.84
N GLY A 290 22.10 17.94 1.61
CA GLY A 290 20.82 18.44 2.09
C GLY A 290 19.85 17.32 2.45
N SER A 291 18.62 17.70 2.75
CA SER A 291 17.57 16.79 3.16
C SER A 291 16.25 17.12 2.48
N VAL A 292 15.37 16.13 2.44
CA VAL A 292 13.96 16.31 2.09
C VAL A 292 13.09 15.59 3.11
N ARG A 293 11.97 16.21 3.46
CA ARG A 293 10.96 15.62 4.35
C ARG A 293 9.58 15.75 3.72
N TRP A 294 8.77 14.71 3.87
CA TRP A 294 7.38 14.68 3.48
C TRP A 294 6.49 14.19 4.62
N ASP A 295 5.24 14.66 4.61
CA ASP A 295 4.22 14.32 5.57
C ASP A 295 2.86 14.17 4.88
N LEU A 296 2.18 13.05 5.12
CA LEU A 296 0.85 12.76 4.55
C LEU A 296 -0.22 13.78 4.99
N GLN A 297 -0.02 14.47 6.11
CA GLN A 297 -0.92 15.54 6.55
C GLN A 297 -0.80 16.81 5.68
N GLN A 298 0.30 16.95 4.93
CA GLN A 298 0.56 18.01 3.95
C GLN A 298 1.09 17.40 2.65
N PRO A 299 0.28 16.57 1.94
CA PRO A 299 0.77 15.69 0.88
C PRO A 299 1.31 16.44 -0.36
N ASN A 300 0.99 17.73 -0.50
CA ASN A 300 1.36 18.56 -1.65
C ASN A 300 2.68 19.32 -1.47
N GLU A 301 3.38 19.11 -0.36
CA GLU A 301 4.57 19.86 0.01
C GLU A 301 5.75 18.94 0.36
N ILE A 302 6.95 19.43 0.06
CA ILE A 302 8.21 18.85 0.52
C ILE A 302 9.00 19.94 1.23
N GLN A 303 9.43 19.65 2.44
CA GLN A 303 10.43 20.49 3.09
C GLN A 303 11.82 20.11 2.58
N VAL A 304 12.56 21.09 2.04
CA VAL A 304 13.93 20.95 1.57
C VAL A 304 14.85 21.66 2.56
N GLY A 305 15.81 20.94 3.12
CA GLY A 305 16.78 21.48 4.09
C GLY A 305 18.19 21.54 3.49
N ARG A 306 18.89 22.66 3.76
CA ARG A 306 20.32 22.86 3.47
C ARG A 306 21.01 23.34 4.76
N ARG A 307 22.28 23.01 4.92
CA ARG A 307 22.99 23.40 6.14
C ARG A 307 23.17 24.92 6.25
N ASP A 308 23.56 25.54 5.14
CA ASP A 308 24.00 26.92 5.10
C ASP A 308 22.99 27.86 4.44
N GLU A 309 21.75 27.39 4.25
CA GLU A 309 20.62 28.11 3.66
C GLU A 309 19.35 27.93 4.50
N PRO A 310 18.40 28.88 4.44
CA PRO A 310 17.07 28.68 5.04
C PRO A 310 16.38 27.46 4.46
N ASN A 311 15.62 26.74 5.30
CA ASN A 311 14.74 25.68 4.82
C ASN A 311 13.68 26.22 3.87
N GLN A 312 13.36 25.45 2.84
CA GLN A 312 12.39 25.80 1.82
C GLN A 312 11.22 24.83 1.86
N ILE A 313 10.02 25.33 1.54
CA ILE A 313 8.86 24.51 1.25
C ILE A 313 8.70 24.48 -0.27
N MET A 314 8.82 23.31 -0.86
CA MET A 314 8.57 23.09 -2.28
C MET A 314 7.15 22.56 -2.45
N GLN A 315 6.26 23.38 -2.96
CA GLN A 315 4.89 23.00 -3.23
C GLN A 315 4.74 22.32 -4.59
N ARG A 316 3.80 21.40 -4.68
CA ARG A 316 3.43 20.74 -5.92
C ARG A 316 3.11 21.76 -7.03
N GLY A 317 3.72 21.57 -8.20
CA GLY A 317 3.50 22.40 -9.38
C GLY A 317 4.22 23.75 -9.39
N THR A 318 5.05 24.06 -8.38
CA THR A 318 5.93 25.25 -8.40
C THR A 318 7.23 24.99 -9.19
N PRO A 319 7.96 26.04 -9.60
CA PRO A 319 9.28 25.88 -10.18
C PRO A 319 10.20 25.04 -9.28
N GLY A 320 10.84 24.01 -9.85
CA GLY A 320 11.63 23.03 -9.10
C GLY A 320 11.00 21.63 -9.04
N PHE A 321 9.69 21.50 -9.19
CA PHE A 321 9.08 20.20 -9.47
C PHE A 321 9.43 19.76 -10.89
N LEU A 322 9.77 18.47 -11.03
CA LEU A 322 10.13 17.91 -12.33
C LEU A 322 8.90 17.78 -13.24
N LYS A 323 9.09 18.03 -14.53
CA LYS A 323 8.01 17.92 -15.53
C LYS A 323 7.38 16.52 -15.55
N ASP A 324 8.18 15.47 -15.43
CA ASP A 324 7.67 14.09 -15.42
C ASP A 324 6.78 13.79 -14.21
N VAL A 325 7.04 14.46 -13.07
CA VAL A 325 6.18 14.36 -11.88
C VAL A 325 4.85 15.07 -12.11
N ALA A 326 4.82 16.14 -12.89
CA ALA A 326 3.59 16.86 -13.24
C ALA A 326 2.56 15.97 -13.98
N ASN A 327 3.01 14.91 -14.64
CA ASN A 327 2.10 13.93 -15.25
C ASN A 327 1.26 13.14 -14.24
N PHE A 328 1.61 13.18 -12.96
CA PHE A 328 0.86 12.55 -11.85
C PHE A 328 0.06 13.56 -11.03
N THR A 329 -0.34 14.66 -11.64
CA THR A 329 -1.24 15.67 -11.07
C THR A 329 -2.33 16.00 -12.08
N ASP A 330 -3.54 16.30 -11.61
CA ASP A 330 -4.65 16.72 -12.48
C ASP A 330 -5.01 18.19 -12.29
N TYR A 331 -4.73 18.75 -11.11
CA TYR A 331 -5.17 20.08 -10.75
C TYR A 331 -4.02 21.10 -10.74
N PRO A 332 -4.29 22.37 -11.06
CA PRO A 332 -3.31 23.44 -10.95
C PRO A 332 -2.71 23.55 -9.53
N PRO A 333 -1.53 24.16 -9.37
CA PRO A 333 -0.96 24.46 -8.05
C PRO A 333 -1.97 25.18 -7.14
N GLY A 334 -1.94 24.85 -5.85
CA GLY A 334 -2.86 25.41 -4.85
C GLY A 334 -4.18 24.64 -4.67
N HIS A 335 -4.54 23.76 -5.59
CA HIS A 335 -5.67 22.84 -5.43
C HIS A 335 -5.18 21.53 -4.82
N ALA A 336 -5.54 21.26 -3.56
CA ALA A 336 -5.03 20.11 -2.82
C ALA A 336 -5.41 18.77 -3.47
N GLU A 337 -4.43 17.92 -3.67
CA GLU A 337 -4.61 16.52 -4.04
C GLU A 337 -4.19 15.63 -2.84
N GLY A 338 -4.94 14.56 -2.59
CA GLY A 338 -4.78 13.75 -1.40
C GLY A 338 -4.94 12.26 -1.64
N PHE A 339 -5.53 11.56 -0.65
CA PHE A 339 -5.69 10.12 -0.63
C PHE A 339 -6.36 9.54 -1.89
N SER A 340 -7.49 10.11 -2.31
CA SER A 340 -8.23 9.66 -3.51
C SER A 340 -7.43 9.89 -4.79
N ASP A 341 -6.65 10.98 -4.86
CA ASP A 341 -5.83 11.29 -6.03
C ASP A 341 -4.62 10.36 -6.12
N GLY A 342 -4.00 10.01 -4.99
CA GLY A 342 -2.94 9.01 -4.93
C GLY A 342 -3.39 7.65 -5.49
N HIS A 343 -4.59 7.17 -5.12
CA HIS A 343 -5.17 5.94 -5.69
C HIS A 343 -5.42 6.08 -7.19
N LYS A 344 -6.02 7.21 -7.61
CA LYS A 344 -6.27 7.46 -9.02
C LYS A 344 -4.97 7.43 -9.84
N MET A 345 -3.92 8.11 -9.40
CA MET A 345 -2.64 8.13 -10.12
C MET A 345 -1.93 6.78 -10.11
N HIS A 346 -2.06 6.02 -9.03
CA HIS A 346 -1.58 4.65 -8.96
C HIS A 346 -2.25 3.77 -10.02
N TYR A 347 -3.58 3.78 -10.09
CA TYR A 347 -4.29 2.98 -11.08
C TYR A 347 -4.07 3.50 -12.50
N ARG A 348 -3.99 4.81 -12.70
CA ARG A 348 -3.62 5.37 -14.00
C ARG A 348 -2.31 4.79 -14.52
N ALA A 349 -1.26 4.77 -13.70
CA ALA A 349 0.03 4.21 -14.09
C ALA A 349 -0.04 2.72 -14.46
N ILE A 350 -0.85 1.93 -13.73
CA ILE A 350 -1.04 0.51 -14.01
C ILE A 350 -1.82 0.31 -15.31
N TYR A 351 -2.94 1.01 -15.47
CA TYR A 351 -3.80 0.88 -16.65
C TYR A 351 -3.12 1.39 -17.92
N GLU A 352 -2.36 2.47 -17.86
CA GLU A 352 -1.52 2.94 -18.98
C GLU A 352 -0.42 1.92 -19.31
N HIS A 353 0.15 1.25 -18.31
CA HIS A 353 1.11 0.18 -18.53
C HIS A 353 0.47 -1.01 -19.26
N ILE A 354 -0.72 -1.43 -18.85
CA ILE A 354 -1.51 -2.47 -19.54
C ILE A 354 -1.84 -2.02 -20.96
N ALA A 355 -2.42 -0.84 -21.12
CA ALA A 355 -2.87 -0.29 -22.40
C ALA A 355 -1.74 -0.08 -23.42
N SER A 356 -0.53 0.17 -22.96
CA SER A 356 0.66 0.31 -23.78
C SER A 356 1.30 -1.02 -24.19
N GLY A 357 0.77 -2.15 -23.72
CA GLY A 357 1.43 -3.46 -23.85
C GLY A 357 2.76 -3.52 -23.11
N LYS A 358 2.80 -2.96 -21.90
CA LYS A 358 3.96 -2.93 -20.99
C LYS A 358 5.14 -2.06 -21.47
N LYS A 359 4.88 -1.04 -22.28
CA LYS A 359 5.92 -0.14 -22.80
C LYS A 359 6.21 1.04 -21.88
N THR A 360 5.28 1.43 -21.01
CA THR A 360 5.53 2.49 -20.00
C THR A 360 6.31 1.94 -18.81
N PRO A 361 7.05 2.77 -18.06
CA PRO A 361 7.73 2.33 -16.84
C PRO A 361 6.75 1.80 -15.78
N ALA A 362 7.06 0.65 -15.18
CA ALA A 362 6.33 0.11 -14.04
C ALA A 362 6.81 0.79 -12.75
N LEU A 363 6.19 1.91 -12.38
CA LEU A 363 6.47 2.62 -11.12
C LEU A 363 5.67 2.05 -9.94
N PHE A 364 4.65 1.27 -10.20
CA PHE A 364 3.85 0.58 -9.19
C PHE A 364 4.61 -0.59 -8.55
N ALA A 365 4.17 -1.01 -7.37
CA ALA A 365 4.76 -2.14 -6.67
C ALA A 365 4.42 -3.46 -7.40
N THR A 366 5.43 -4.26 -7.64
CA THR A 366 5.34 -5.57 -8.31
C THR A 366 5.02 -6.69 -7.32
N ALA A 367 4.83 -7.92 -7.81
CA ALA A 367 4.73 -9.11 -6.97
C ALA A 367 6.00 -9.32 -6.11
N GLU A 368 7.18 -9.07 -6.68
CA GLU A 368 8.44 -9.13 -5.93
C GLU A 368 8.56 -8.07 -4.85
N ASP A 369 7.96 -6.88 -5.05
CA ASP A 369 7.91 -5.85 -4.01
C ASP A 369 6.99 -6.30 -2.88
N GLY A 370 5.78 -6.75 -3.19
CA GLY A 370 4.84 -7.25 -2.19
C GLY A 370 5.36 -8.46 -1.42
N HIS A 371 6.01 -9.40 -2.10
CA HIS A 371 6.67 -10.55 -1.46
C HIS A 371 7.80 -10.11 -0.52
N HIS A 372 8.61 -9.14 -0.94
CA HIS A 372 9.69 -8.61 -0.09
C HIS A 372 9.14 -7.98 1.19
N GLU A 373 8.04 -7.22 1.12
CA GLU A 373 7.40 -6.64 2.31
C GLU A 373 6.89 -7.72 3.29
N VAL A 374 6.37 -8.84 2.78
CA VAL A 374 5.93 -9.96 3.64
C VAL A 374 7.14 -10.67 4.27
N LYS A 375 8.23 -10.91 3.52
CA LYS A 375 9.49 -11.42 4.08
C LYS A 375 10.03 -10.51 5.17
N LEU A 376 9.99 -9.20 4.95
CA LEU A 376 10.43 -8.22 5.95
C LEU A 376 9.56 -8.27 7.20
N CYS A 377 8.24 -8.44 7.08
CA CYS A 377 7.35 -8.65 8.21
C CYS A 377 7.74 -9.91 9.03
N GLU A 378 8.06 -11.01 8.38
CA GLU A 378 8.55 -12.22 9.06
C GLU A 378 9.90 -11.98 9.75
N ALA A 379 10.82 -11.24 9.10
CA ALA A 379 12.10 -10.87 9.70
C ALA A 379 11.95 -9.92 10.90
N ILE A 380 10.97 -9.00 10.89
CA ILE A 380 10.62 -8.12 12.01
C ILE A 380 10.17 -8.95 13.22
N LEU A 381 9.27 -9.92 13.01
CA LEU A 381 8.84 -10.85 14.07
C LEU A 381 10.02 -11.64 14.64
N ALA A 382 10.85 -12.21 13.78
CA ALA A 382 12.03 -12.97 14.18
C ALA A 382 13.02 -12.10 14.95
N SER A 383 13.29 -10.89 14.47
CA SER A 383 14.19 -9.93 15.11
C SER A 383 13.71 -9.50 16.49
N SER A 384 12.43 -9.16 16.63
CA SER A 384 11.86 -8.78 17.93
C SER A 384 11.93 -9.90 18.95
N LYS A 385 11.70 -11.14 18.52
CA LYS A 385 11.80 -12.33 19.37
C LYS A 385 13.26 -12.63 19.76
N ALA A 386 14.17 -12.57 18.80
CA ALA A 386 15.59 -12.89 19.00
C ALA A 386 16.38 -11.72 19.63
N LYS A 387 15.82 -10.50 19.65
CA LYS A 387 16.50 -9.26 20.07
C LYS A 387 17.83 -9.04 19.33
N SER A 388 17.85 -9.33 18.06
CA SER A 388 19.03 -9.27 17.19
C SER A 388 18.68 -8.85 15.76
N TRP A 389 19.69 -8.41 15.00
CA TRP A 389 19.55 -8.18 13.57
C TRP A 389 19.20 -9.48 12.83
N VAL A 390 18.24 -9.40 11.92
CA VAL A 390 17.82 -10.50 11.04
C VAL A 390 17.92 -10.06 9.58
N THR A 391 18.46 -10.92 8.74
CA THR A 391 18.50 -10.73 7.28
C THR A 391 17.13 -11.06 6.67
N VAL A 392 16.72 -10.31 5.63
CA VAL A 392 15.43 -10.43 4.93
C VAL A 392 15.54 -11.39 3.74
#